data_f81cda71b79fa4fdb5df6d0ac7dd2d1c
#
_entry.id   f81cda71b79fa4fdb5df6d0ac7dd2d1c
#
_cell.length_a   1.000
_cell.length_b   1.000
_cell.length_c   1.000
_cell.angle_alpha   90.00
_cell.angle_beta   90.00
_cell.angle_gamma   90.00
#
_symmetry.space_group_name_H-M   'P 1'
#
loop_
_entity.id
_entity.type
_entity.pdbx_description
1 polymer ?
#
loop_
_entity_poly.entity_id
_entity_poly.type
_entity_poly.pdbx_seq_one_letter_code
_entity_poly.pdbx_strand_id
1 'polypeptide(L)'
;EIMPSLVGSEMCIRDRPYSVDALFSAINKGRMVQFRYKKVGRPETRTISPWQMVWENGCYYLIAYQDEKSPAGIRHYRVDKMAGVLVLDAPRRGKAQFAGFDLPSYLKKHFNMYGGPEHSVTLRCTADLEPAMRERFGTSPILIPEGETHFHFTVPICVSDQFYGWVCGFGGKVEITAPAAVRSGLQEMT
;
A
#
# COMPACT_ATOMS: atom_id res chain seq x y z
N GLU A 1 1.53 0.05 -45.37
CA GLU A 1 2.42 -0.52 -44.30
C GLU A 1 1.94 -0.09 -42.96
N ILE A 2 1.45 -1.04 -42.19
CA ILE A 2 0.51 -0.83 -41.13
C ILE A 2 1.22 -0.97 -39.78
N MET A 3 1.05 0.01 -38.93
CA MET A 3 1.68 0.16 -37.61
C MET A 3 1.33 -0.96 -36.62
N PRO A 4 2.32 -1.61 -35.99
CA PRO A 4 2.08 -2.64 -34.96
C PRO A 4 1.92 -2.08 -33.53
N SER A 5 1.67 -0.80 -33.35
CA SER A 5 1.79 -0.15 -32.03
C SER A 5 0.53 -0.05 -31.19
N LEU A 6 -0.66 -0.33 -31.75
CA LEU A 6 -1.93 -0.19 -31.05
C LEU A 6 -2.47 -1.47 -30.40
N VAL A 7 -1.94 -2.62 -30.75
CA VAL A 7 -2.43 -3.93 -30.26
C VAL A 7 -2.05 -4.18 -28.77
N GLY A 8 -1.01 -3.55 -28.28
CA GLY A 8 -0.56 -3.74 -26.89
C GLY A 8 -1.36 -2.98 -25.83
N SER A 9 -1.99 -1.85 -26.18
CA SER A 9 -2.72 -1.03 -25.21
C SER A 9 -4.19 -1.46 -25.05
N GLU A 10 -4.82 -1.95 -26.12
CA GLU A 10 -6.19 -2.44 -26.04
C GLU A 10 -6.34 -3.78 -25.29
N MET A 11 -5.35 -4.67 -25.39
CA MET A 11 -5.35 -5.91 -24.61
C MET A 11 -5.28 -5.63 -23.10
N CYS A 12 -4.56 -4.59 -22.65
CA CYS A 12 -4.48 -4.23 -21.25
C CYS A 12 -5.79 -3.65 -20.67
N ILE A 13 -6.61 -3.01 -21.49
CA ILE A 13 -7.90 -2.43 -21.05
C ILE A 13 -8.99 -3.50 -20.93
N ARG A 14 -9.00 -4.48 -21.82
CA ARG A 14 -9.97 -5.59 -21.78
C ARG A 14 -9.68 -6.61 -20.67
N ASP A 15 -8.43 -6.82 -20.32
CA ASP A 15 -8.05 -7.79 -19.27
C ASP A 15 -8.31 -7.30 -17.83
N ARG A 16 -8.51 -6.00 -17.60
CA ARG A 16 -8.71 -5.44 -16.26
C ARG A 16 -9.97 -5.94 -15.55
N PRO A 17 -11.17 -5.94 -16.17
CA PRO A 17 -12.36 -6.47 -15.52
C PRO A 17 -12.22 -7.95 -15.17
N TYR A 18 -11.69 -8.76 -16.07
CA TYR A 18 -11.48 -10.19 -15.86
C TYR A 18 -10.47 -10.48 -14.74
N SER A 19 -9.42 -9.67 -14.61
CA SER A 19 -8.46 -9.81 -13.52
C SER A 19 -9.08 -9.52 -12.17
N VAL A 20 -9.90 -8.48 -12.07
CA VAL A 20 -10.63 -8.11 -10.84
C VAL A 20 -11.59 -9.22 -10.43
N ASP A 21 -12.42 -9.70 -11.35
CA ASP A 21 -13.40 -10.77 -11.09
C ASP A 21 -12.72 -12.09 -10.70
N ALA A 22 -11.64 -12.46 -11.38
CA ALA A 22 -10.84 -13.64 -11.06
C ALA A 22 -10.25 -13.56 -9.64
N LEU A 23 -9.72 -12.39 -9.26
CA LEU A 23 -9.18 -12.17 -7.93
C LEU A 23 -10.25 -12.21 -6.85
N PHE A 24 -11.41 -11.60 -7.05
CA PHE A 24 -12.54 -11.70 -6.13
C PHE A 24 -13.02 -13.15 -5.97
N SER A 25 -13.14 -13.88 -7.08
CA SER A 25 -13.48 -15.29 -7.04
C SER A 25 -12.47 -16.11 -6.24
N ALA A 26 -11.18 -15.88 -6.45
CA ALA A 26 -10.11 -16.58 -5.74
C ALA A 26 -10.12 -16.26 -4.23
N ILE A 27 -10.32 -15.00 -3.86
CA ILE A 27 -10.42 -14.57 -2.46
C ILE A 27 -11.61 -15.27 -1.77
N ASN A 28 -12.79 -15.25 -2.39
CA ASN A 28 -13.99 -15.83 -1.84
C ASN A 28 -13.90 -17.37 -1.72
N LYS A 29 -13.28 -18.03 -2.70
CA LYS A 29 -13.06 -19.47 -2.71
C LYS A 29 -11.86 -19.92 -1.87
N GLY A 30 -11.06 -19.00 -1.35
CA GLY A 30 -9.84 -19.33 -0.61
C GLY A 30 -8.81 -20.07 -1.46
N ARG A 31 -8.61 -19.65 -2.73
CA ARG A 31 -7.70 -20.29 -3.68
C ARG A 31 -6.48 -19.41 -3.97
N MET A 32 -5.38 -20.06 -4.32
CA MET A 32 -4.18 -19.37 -4.84
C MET A 32 -4.43 -18.86 -6.27
N VAL A 33 -3.65 -17.88 -6.68
CA VAL A 33 -3.66 -17.35 -8.04
C VAL A 33 -2.26 -17.33 -8.63
N GLN A 34 -2.20 -17.45 -9.95
CA GLN A 34 -0.99 -17.23 -10.73
C GLN A 34 -1.25 -16.15 -11.78
N PHE A 35 -0.28 -15.26 -12.00
CA PHE A 35 -0.36 -14.20 -13.00
C PHE A 35 1.03 -13.77 -13.45
N ARG A 36 1.10 -13.09 -14.59
CA ARG A 36 2.30 -12.37 -15.04
C ARG A 36 2.23 -10.95 -14.49
N TYR A 37 3.27 -10.54 -13.78
CA TYR A 37 3.35 -9.20 -13.19
C TYR A 37 4.34 -8.34 -13.97
N LYS A 38 3.85 -7.19 -14.47
CA LYS A 38 4.66 -6.23 -15.21
C LYS A 38 5.56 -5.47 -14.24
N LYS A 39 6.86 -5.69 -14.35
CA LYS A 39 7.91 -5.00 -13.61
C LYS A 39 8.80 -4.26 -14.59
N VAL A 40 9.61 -3.31 -14.10
CA VAL A 40 10.68 -2.71 -14.94
C VAL A 40 11.60 -3.83 -15.41
N GLY A 41 11.74 -3.99 -16.72
CA GLY A 41 12.44 -5.11 -17.33
C GLY A 41 11.48 -6.18 -17.86
N ARG A 42 11.68 -7.44 -17.48
CA ARG A 42 10.86 -8.56 -17.96
C ARG A 42 9.67 -8.85 -17.03
N PRO A 43 8.50 -9.22 -17.59
CA PRO A 43 7.40 -9.70 -16.77
C PRO A 43 7.79 -10.96 -16.00
N GLU A 44 7.41 -11.01 -14.73
CA GLU A 44 7.67 -12.18 -13.89
C GLU A 44 6.37 -12.92 -13.59
N THR A 45 6.39 -14.24 -13.65
CA THR A 45 5.27 -15.07 -13.19
C THR A 45 5.28 -15.12 -11.66
N ARG A 46 4.13 -14.84 -11.07
CA ARG A 46 3.90 -14.87 -9.62
C ARG A 46 2.81 -15.86 -9.29
N THR A 47 3.05 -16.67 -8.27
CA THR A 47 2.03 -17.53 -7.62
C THR A 47 1.91 -17.09 -6.19
N ILE A 48 0.70 -16.67 -5.79
CA ILE A 48 0.46 -16.04 -4.50
C ILE A 48 -0.89 -16.46 -3.91
N SER A 49 -1.08 -16.17 -2.63
CA SER A 49 -2.33 -16.37 -1.90
C SER A 49 -3.05 -15.03 -1.74
N PRO A 50 -4.14 -14.75 -2.47
CA PRO A 50 -4.87 -13.49 -2.41
C PRO A 50 -5.71 -13.43 -1.13
N TRP A 51 -5.68 -12.30 -0.41
CA TRP A 51 -6.43 -12.14 0.83
C TRP A 51 -7.42 -11.01 0.80
N GLN A 52 -7.02 -9.83 0.32
CA GLN A 52 -7.84 -8.63 0.34
C GLN A 52 -7.60 -7.80 -0.92
N MET A 53 -8.63 -7.17 -1.42
CA MET A 53 -8.52 -6.19 -2.49
C MET A 53 -8.98 -4.82 -1.99
N VAL A 54 -8.23 -3.78 -2.32
CA VAL A 54 -8.52 -2.39 -1.91
C VAL A 54 -8.43 -1.47 -3.12
N TRP A 55 -9.26 -0.43 -3.09
CA TRP A 55 -9.19 0.67 -4.03
C TRP A 55 -8.47 1.84 -3.37
N GLU A 56 -7.34 2.26 -3.92
CA GLU A 56 -6.53 3.34 -3.38
C GLU A 56 -5.95 4.17 -4.53
N ASN A 57 -6.11 5.50 -4.46
CA ASN A 57 -5.56 6.44 -5.45
C ASN A 57 -5.84 6.05 -6.92
N GLY A 58 -7.09 5.69 -7.24
CA GLY A 58 -7.49 5.36 -8.60
C GLY A 58 -7.04 3.98 -9.11
N CYS A 59 -6.52 3.12 -8.24
CA CYS A 59 -6.05 1.78 -8.59
C CYS A 59 -6.56 0.71 -7.63
N TYR A 60 -6.81 -0.50 -8.16
CA TYR A 60 -6.97 -1.68 -7.31
C TYR A 60 -5.61 -2.21 -6.90
N TYR A 61 -5.48 -2.49 -5.60
CA TYR A 61 -4.35 -3.21 -5.01
C TYR A 61 -4.83 -4.53 -4.42
N LEU A 62 -4.06 -5.57 -4.65
CA LEU A 62 -4.22 -6.86 -4.01
C LEU A 62 -3.24 -6.98 -2.85
N ILE A 63 -3.75 -7.21 -1.64
CA ILE A 63 -2.98 -7.61 -0.47
C ILE A 63 -2.93 -9.12 -0.46
N ALA A 64 -1.75 -9.70 -0.52
CA ALA A 64 -1.55 -11.13 -0.68
C ALA A 64 -0.43 -11.65 0.20
N TYR A 65 -0.45 -12.95 0.46
CA TYR A 65 0.62 -13.68 1.12
C TYR A 65 1.51 -14.37 0.08
N GLN A 66 2.82 -14.23 0.27
CA GLN A 66 3.85 -14.92 -0.52
C GLN A 66 4.95 -15.44 0.38
N ASP A 67 5.13 -16.75 0.43
CA ASP A 67 6.00 -17.46 1.37
C ASP A 67 7.48 -17.04 1.34
N GLU A 68 8.01 -16.62 0.20
CA GLU A 68 9.45 -16.68 -0.04
C GLU A 68 10.23 -15.36 0.10
N LYS A 69 9.59 -14.20 0.32
CA LYS A 69 10.31 -12.93 0.07
C LYS A 69 10.09 -11.79 1.06
N SER A 70 9.39 -11.99 2.17
CA SER A 70 9.24 -10.94 3.18
C SER A 70 9.15 -11.54 4.57
N PRO A 71 9.74 -10.94 5.61
CA PRO A 71 9.61 -11.41 6.97
C PRO A 71 8.17 -11.58 7.45
N ALA A 72 7.25 -10.73 6.94
CA ALA A 72 5.82 -10.83 7.22
C ALA A 72 5.04 -11.62 6.16
N GLY A 73 5.65 -11.98 5.03
CA GLY A 73 4.97 -12.66 3.93
C GLY A 73 3.89 -11.85 3.21
N ILE A 74 3.54 -10.64 3.68
CA ILE A 74 2.50 -9.79 3.07
C ILE A 74 3.10 -8.93 1.96
N ARG A 75 2.42 -8.91 0.81
CA ARG A 75 2.81 -8.16 -0.38
C ARG A 75 1.64 -7.42 -0.99
N HIS A 76 1.93 -6.29 -1.61
CA HIS A 76 0.98 -5.49 -2.37
C HIS A 76 1.26 -5.62 -3.86
N TYR A 77 0.20 -5.84 -4.63
CA TYR A 77 0.27 -5.91 -6.08
C TYR A 77 -0.76 -5.00 -6.70
N ARG A 78 -0.35 -4.14 -7.61
CA ARG A 78 -1.27 -3.35 -8.42
C ARG A 78 -1.94 -4.26 -9.45
N VAL A 79 -3.26 -4.27 -9.46
CA VAL A 79 -4.04 -5.17 -10.34
C VAL A 79 -3.88 -4.79 -11.82
N ASP A 80 -3.71 -3.50 -12.12
CA ASP A 80 -3.48 -3.02 -13.48
C ASP A 80 -2.12 -3.42 -14.08
N LYS A 81 -1.21 -3.96 -13.25
CA LYS A 81 0.07 -4.53 -13.69
C LYS A 81 0.04 -6.06 -13.84
N MET A 82 -1.12 -6.68 -13.59
CA MET A 82 -1.31 -8.11 -13.73
C MET A 82 -1.84 -8.46 -15.12
N ALA A 83 -1.40 -9.58 -15.68
CA ALA A 83 -1.91 -10.14 -16.91
C ALA A 83 -2.09 -11.64 -16.77
N GLY A 84 -3.19 -12.17 -17.34
CA GLY A 84 -3.47 -13.61 -17.36
C GLY A 84 -3.63 -14.18 -15.94
N VAL A 85 -4.54 -13.62 -15.15
CA VAL A 85 -4.83 -14.12 -13.80
C VAL A 85 -5.55 -15.46 -13.90
N LEU A 86 -4.92 -16.50 -13.35
CA LEU A 86 -5.44 -17.86 -13.28
C LEU A 86 -5.71 -18.21 -11.81
N VAL A 87 -6.94 -18.65 -11.53
CA VAL A 87 -7.29 -19.22 -10.22
C VAL A 87 -6.84 -20.68 -10.20
N LEU A 88 -6.02 -21.03 -9.21
CA LEU A 88 -5.46 -22.37 -9.08
C LEU A 88 -6.37 -23.23 -8.18
N ASP A 89 -6.34 -24.54 -8.39
CA ASP A 89 -7.02 -25.50 -7.50
C ASP A 89 -6.17 -25.84 -6.26
N ALA A 90 -5.51 -24.84 -5.71
CA ALA A 90 -4.71 -24.94 -4.51
C ALA A 90 -5.26 -24.00 -3.42
N PRO A 91 -5.37 -24.45 -2.17
CA PRO A 91 -5.85 -23.61 -1.08
C PRO A 91 -4.87 -22.48 -0.80
N ARG A 92 -5.40 -21.29 -0.50
CA ARG A 92 -4.54 -20.14 -0.13
C ARG A 92 -3.83 -20.39 1.19
N ARG A 93 -2.63 -19.83 1.30
CA ARG A 93 -1.76 -19.88 2.48
C ARG A 93 -1.76 -18.54 3.22
N GLY A 94 -1.09 -18.48 4.36
CA GLY A 94 -0.90 -17.24 5.12
C GLY A 94 -2.04 -16.95 6.11
N LYS A 95 -2.81 -17.96 6.54
CA LYS A 95 -3.92 -17.78 7.49
C LYS A 95 -3.45 -17.14 8.82
N ALA A 96 -2.26 -17.48 9.29
CA ALA A 96 -1.73 -16.93 10.53
C ALA A 96 -1.42 -15.43 10.42
N GLN A 97 -0.90 -14.98 9.27
CA GLN A 97 -0.56 -13.58 9.00
C GLN A 97 -1.80 -12.69 8.86
N PHE A 98 -2.94 -13.28 8.50
CA PHE A 98 -4.22 -12.58 8.35
C PHE A 98 -5.21 -12.88 9.49
N ALA A 99 -4.79 -13.64 10.51
CA ALA A 99 -5.58 -13.81 11.72
C ALA A 99 -5.68 -12.47 12.47
N GLY A 100 -6.91 -11.92 12.61
CA GLY A 100 -7.12 -10.61 13.22
C GLY A 100 -6.67 -9.42 12.36
N PHE A 101 -6.47 -9.61 11.04
CA PHE A 101 -6.08 -8.54 10.13
C PHE A 101 -7.18 -7.47 10.05
N ASP A 102 -6.87 -6.26 10.51
CA ASP A 102 -7.74 -5.10 10.42
C ASP A 102 -7.30 -4.20 9.26
N LEU A 103 -8.07 -4.23 8.18
CA LEU A 103 -7.78 -3.50 6.96
C LEU A 103 -7.73 -1.97 7.17
N PRO A 104 -8.68 -1.32 7.89
CA PRO A 104 -8.62 0.11 8.14
C PRO A 104 -7.34 0.54 8.85
N SER A 105 -6.95 -0.13 9.92
CA SER A 105 -5.70 0.16 10.64
C SER A 105 -4.47 -0.11 9.76
N TYR A 106 -4.52 -1.15 8.95
CA TYR A 106 -3.44 -1.47 8.02
C TYR A 106 -3.22 -0.35 7.00
N LEU A 107 -4.30 0.16 6.38
CA LEU A 107 -4.23 1.23 5.39
C LEU A 107 -3.72 2.55 5.97
N LYS A 108 -4.07 2.85 7.23
CA LYS A 108 -3.58 4.07 7.91
C LYS A 108 -2.06 4.10 8.05
N LYS A 109 -1.43 2.94 8.22
CA LYS A 109 0.03 2.83 8.36
C LYS A 109 0.78 2.90 7.04
N HIS A 110 0.12 2.57 5.92
CA HIS A 110 0.74 2.49 4.59
C HIS A 110 0.40 3.71 3.74
N PHE A 111 1.39 4.25 3.07
CA PHE A 111 1.24 5.34 2.12
C PHE A 111 1.33 4.77 0.69
N ASN A 112 0.27 4.96 -0.11
CA ASN A 112 0.17 4.43 -1.47
C ASN A 112 0.48 2.93 -1.59
N MET A 113 0.17 2.14 -0.54
CA MET A 113 0.44 0.70 -0.47
C MET A 113 1.94 0.34 -0.57
N TYR A 114 2.84 1.27 -0.26
CA TYR A 114 4.26 0.97 -0.11
C TYR A 114 4.53 0.39 1.28
N GLY A 115 5.28 -0.71 1.30
CA GLY A 115 5.74 -1.33 2.54
C GLY A 115 7.04 -0.71 3.02
N GLY A 116 7.33 -0.90 4.29
CA GLY A 116 8.57 -0.48 4.94
C GLY A 116 8.59 -0.95 6.40
N PRO A 117 9.66 -0.69 7.14
CA PRO A 117 9.71 -0.98 8.57
C PRO A 117 8.65 -0.13 9.30
N GLU A 118 7.93 -0.76 10.24
CA GLU A 118 6.96 -0.05 11.07
C GLU A 118 7.67 0.65 12.22
N HIS A 119 7.40 1.95 12.36
CA HIS A 119 7.88 2.79 13.45
C HIS A 119 6.73 3.54 14.09
N SER A 120 6.84 3.78 15.40
CA SER A 120 6.00 4.74 16.10
C SER A 120 6.55 6.13 15.82
N VAL A 121 5.87 6.89 14.96
CA VAL A 121 6.35 8.18 14.45
C VAL A 121 5.58 9.31 15.13
N THR A 122 6.31 10.28 15.68
CA THR A 122 5.72 11.52 16.22
C THR A 122 5.82 12.60 15.16
N LEU A 123 4.65 13.13 14.81
CA LEU A 123 4.49 14.25 13.88
C LEU A 123 4.09 15.51 14.67
N ARG A 124 4.76 16.62 14.36
CA ARG A 124 4.43 17.96 14.80
C ARG A 124 3.82 18.71 13.62
N CYS A 125 2.64 19.28 13.81
CA CYS A 125 1.87 19.91 12.75
C CYS A 125 1.42 21.31 13.15
N THR A 126 1.25 22.20 12.18
CA THR A 126 0.58 23.48 12.40
C THR A 126 -0.91 23.26 12.67
N ALA A 127 -1.53 24.09 13.50
CA ALA A 127 -2.92 23.93 13.98
C ALA A 127 -3.96 23.86 12.85
N ASP A 128 -3.73 24.54 11.74
CA ASP A 128 -4.60 24.54 10.55
C ASP A 128 -4.68 23.15 9.87
N LEU A 129 -3.76 22.25 10.16
CA LEU A 129 -3.74 20.90 9.60
C LEU A 129 -4.51 19.85 10.42
N GLU A 130 -5.12 20.22 11.56
CA GLU A 130 -5.87 19.26 12.37
C GLU A 130 -6.91 18.48 11.55
N PRO A 131 -7.75 19.11 10.69
CA PRO A 131 -8.74 18.39 9.90
C PRO A 131 -8.09 17.35 8.96
N ALA A 132 -6.99 17.70 8.28
CA ALA A 132 -6.28 16.82 7.38
C ALA A 132 -5.65 15.63 8.12
N MET A 133 -5.11 15.84 9.33
CA MET A 133 -4.55 14.77 10.15
C MET A 133 -5.66 13.83 10.66
N ARG A 134 -6.81 14.37 11.05
CA ARG A 134 -7.96 13.57 11.45
C ARG A 134 -8.56 12.77 10.28
N GLU A 135 -8.62 13.35 9.10
CA GLU A 135 -9.04 12.63 7.89
C GLU A 135 -8.11 11.45 7.60
N ARG A 136 -6.79 11.66 7.67
CA ARG A 136 -5.79 10.64 7.35
C ARG A 136 -5.70 9.54 8.40
N PHE A 137 -5.63 9.90 9.69
CA PHE A 137 -5.35 8.97 10.78
C PHE A 137 -6.57 8.61 11.62
N GLY A 138 -7.69 9.33 11.43
CA GLY A 138 -8.91 9.16 12.20
C GLY A 138 -8.84 9.85 13.55
N THR A 139 -9.78 9.49 14.44
CA THR A 139 -9.92 10.08 15.77
C THR A 139 -9.09 9.39 16.86
N SER A 140 -8.50 8.24 16.55
CA SER A 140 -7.74 7.44 17.53
C SER A 140 -6.48 8.12 18.06
N PRO A 141 -5.68 8.85 17.25
CA PRO A 141 -4.51 9.55 17.78
C PRO A 141 -4.92 10.71 18.69
N ILE A 142 -4.29 10.78 19.86
CA ILE A 142 -4.45 11.93 20.78
C ILE A 142 -3.61 13.06 20.22
N LEU A 143 -4.26 14.16 19.82
CA LEU A 143 -3.59 15.37 19.42
C LEU A 143 -3.25 16.20 20.66
N ILE A 144 -1.98 16.42 20.89
CA ILE A 144 -1.48 17.17 22.05
C ILE A 144 -1.13 18.59 21.60
N PRO A 145 -1.83 19.63 22.08
CA PRO A 145 -1.53 21.01 21.72
C PRO A 145 -0.12 21.43 22.14
N GLU A 146 0.52 22.22 21.30
CA GLU A 146 1.84 22.83 21.53
C GLU A 146 1.71 24.34 21.28
N GLY A 147 1.30 25.07 22.33
CA GLY A 147 0.88 26.46 22.23
C GLY A 147 -0.42 26.62 21.44
N GLU A 148 -0.58 27.78 20.79
CA GLU A 148 -1.76 28.10 19.98
C GLU A 148 -1.61 27.75 18.49
N THR A 149 -0.37 27.48 18.06
CA THR A 149 -0.05 27.37 16.62
C THR A 149 0.27 25.97 16.14
N HIS A 150 0.55 25.03 17.06
CA HIS A 150 0.97 23.70 16.71
C HIS A 150 0.30 22.63 17.60
N PHE A 151 0.35 21.40 17.13
CA PHE A 151 0.05 20.21 17.92
C PHE A 151 0.99 19.07 17.48
N HIS A 152 1.13 18.06 18.31
CA HIS A 152 1.84 16.85 17.95
C HIS A 152 1.03 15.61 18.33
N PHE A 153 1.33 14.50 17.64
CA PHE A 153 0.72 13.20 17.90
C PHE A 153 1.63 12.08 17.43
N THR A 154 1.40 10.88 17.94
CA THR A 154 2.20 9.71 17.63
C THR A 154 1.33 8.64 16.98
N VAL A 155 1.79 8.09 15.86
CA VAL A 155 1.11 7.05 15.08
C VAL A 155 2.07 5.98 14.56
N PRO A 156 1.62 4.72 14.43
CA PRO A 156 2.39 3.69 13.76
C PRO A 156 2.41 3.93 12.25
N ILE A 157 3.58 3.96 11.64
CA ILE A 157 3.80 4.20 10.21
C ILE A 157 4.74 3.14 9.64
N CYS A 158 4.39 2.56 8.49
CA CYS A 158 5.32 1.83 7.63
C CYS A 158 6.12 2.86 6.83
N VAL A 159 7.34 3.14 7.29
CA VAL A 159 8.18 4.19 6.74
C VAL A 159 8.65 3.81 5.34
N SER A 160 8.41 4.70 4.38
CA SER A 160 8.71 4.52 2.96
C SER A 160 8.92 5.89 2.30
N ASP A 161 9.49 5.89 1.09
CA ASP A 161 9.64 7.12 0.29
C ASP A 161 8.31 7.85 0.06
N GLN A 162 7.20 7.09 -0.01
CA GLN A 162 5.86 7.68 -0.17
C GLN A 162 5.39 8.40 1.10
N PHE A 163 5.74 7.89 2.28
CA PHE A 163 5.50 8.60 3.53
C PHE A 163 6.30 9.89 3.60
N TYR A 164 7.57 9.85 3.27
CA TYR A 164 8.42 11.06 3.24
C TYR A 164 7.90 12.09 2.22
N GLY A 165 7.54 11.65 1.02
CA GLY A 165 6.94 12.50 0.01
C GLY A 165 5.62 13.15 0.48
N TRP A 166 4.81 12.42 1.25
CA TRP A 166 3.59 12.96 1.85
C TRP A 166 3.90 14.05 2.88
N VAL A 167 4.89 13.82 3.76
CA VAL A 167 5.34 14.84 4.72
C VAL A 167 5.84 16.10 4.00
N CYS A 168 6.70 15.95 2.99
CA CYS A 168 7.23 17.06 2.20
C CYS A 168 6.13 17.87 1.49
N GLY A 169 5.03 17.21 1.09
CA GLY A 169 3.90 17.84 0.43
C GLY A 169 3.23 18.96 1.24
N PHE A 170 3.43 19.01 2.56
CA PHE A 170 2.91 20.06 3.42
C PHE A 170 3.83 21.31 3.54
N GLY A 171 4.93 21.35 2.80
CA GLY A 171 5.78 22.54 2.73
C GLY A 171 6.36 22.99 4.09
N GLY A 172 6.74 22.04 4.95
CA GLY A 172 7.30 22.31 6.27
C GLY A 172 6.26 22.47 7.40
N LYS A 173 4.96 22.42 7.11
CA LYS A 173 3.91 22.46 8.14
C LYS A 173 3.76 21.16 8.93
N VAL A 174 4.36 20.07 8.43
CA VAL A 174 4.43 18.76 9.09
C VAL A 174 5.91 18.42 9.28
N GLU A 175 6.29 18.15 10.52
CA GLU A 175 7.64 17.79 10.91
C GLU A 175 7.67 16.41 11.57
N ILE A 176 8.68 15.60 11.25
CA ILE A 176 8.96 14.36 11.96
C ILE A 176 9.86 14.69 13.16
N THR A 177 9.33 14.59 14.37
CA THR A 177 10.08 14.88 15.60
C THR A 177 10.72 13.64 16.21
N ALA A 178 10.10 12.46 16.05
CA ALA A 178 10.63 11.20 16.52
C ALA A 178 10.15 10.01 15.62
N PRO A 179 10.89 8.90 15.55
CA PRO A 179 12.25 8.72 16.08
C PRO A 179 13.31 9.42 15.22
N ALA A 180 14.50 9.64 15.79
CA ALA A 180 15.60 10.31 15.11
C ALA A 180 15.99 9.65 13.78
N ALA A 181 15.98 8.31 13.71
CA ALA A 181 16.28 7.58 12.48
C ALA A 181 15.31 7.90 11.33
N VAL A 182 14.00 8.03 11.61
CA VAL A 182 13.00 8.39 10.59
C VAL A 182 13.17 9.85 10.17
N ARG A 183 13.48 10.74 11.11
CA ARG A 183 13.76 12.15 10.78
C ARG A 183 14.99 12.31 9.90
N SER A 184 16.08 11.58 10.20
CA SER A 184 17.31 11.60 9.40
C SER A 184 17.07 11.05 7.98
N GLY A 185 16.25 10.00 7.83
CA GLY A 185 15.88 9.49 6.51
C GLY A 185 15.17 10.51 5.62
N LEU A 186 14.36 11.41 6.20
CA LEU A 186 13.78 12.54 5.44
C LEU A 186 14.85 13.54 4.98
N GLN A 187 15.84 13.84 5.84
CA GLN A 187 16.90 14.77 5.51
C GLN A 187 17.84 14.26 4.41
N GLU A 188 18.02 12.95 4.31
CA GLU A 188 18.83 12.34 3.25
C GLU A 188 18.13 12.35 1.87
N MET A 189 16.80 12.54 1.85
CA MET A 189 16.01 12.62 0.61
C MET A 189 15.86 14.05 0.06
N THR A 190 16.11 15.06 0.86
CA THR A 190 15.98 16.49 0.52
C THR A 190 17.33 17.12 0.27
#